data_b4032ffef1be3cd3e460df4f696fed39
#
_entry.id   b4032ffef1be3cd3e460df4f696fed39
#
_cell.length_a   1.000
_cell.length_b   1.000
_cell.length_c   1.000
_cell.angle_alpha   90.00
_cell.angle_beta   90.00
_cell.angle_gamma   90.00
#
_symmetry.space_group_name_H-M   'P 1'
#
loop_
_entity.id
_entity.type
_entity.pdbx_description
1 polymer ?
#
loop_
_entity_poly.entity_id
_entity_poly.type
_entity_poly.pdbx_seq_one_letter_code
_entity_poly.pdbx_strand_id
1 'polypeptide(L)'
;MTALAHPLDWQLNIFWTVAIPALVAAYVFATRAEENRPTRRQRGFFFLAVVALVVAFMWPLGDLAARWSLLALVAQRLLLMLAVPPLLVAGTPRPIIVRLTRPAVVDAVLRQAVKPVPAVLFVTVVAVGTLTTGLVNLAAHSQIARVVIQILVLLSGFVLWAPVLTELPGAKPLSAIGRGAYLIVQSIVPSFLSVVWIFARRPLYPSYDHHVAVLGMSAVLDQQLAGFLAKLCTIAVLWTVAFSLMTRAHVTAGADEDPEPLLWSDVEREIQRADRRALRTRRSSPPPTRPPLDSPP
;
A
#
# COMPACT_ATOMS: atom_id res chain seq x y z
N MET A 1 24.50 -38.88 11.08
CA MET A 1 24.94 -37.82 10.15
C MET A 1 23.79 -37.56 9.20
N THR A 2 22.89 -36.62 9.54
CA THR A 2 21.86 -36.16 8.63
C THR A 2 22.52 -35.45 7.47
N ALA A 3 22.32 -35.95 6.25
CA ALA A 3 22.81 -35.29 5.04
C ALA A 3 22.43 -33.79 5.12
N LEU A 4 23.45 -32.93 4.97
CA LEU A 4 23.25 -31.49 4.90
C LEU A 4 22.33 -31.24 3.70
N ALA A 5 21.09 -30.84 3.97
CA ALA A 5 20.18 -30.48 2.91
C ALA A 5 20.83 -29.41 2.04
N HIS A 6 20.74 -29.56 0.73
CA HIS A 6 21.26 -28.55 -0.20
C HIS A 6 20.31 -27.33 -0.20
N PRO A 7 20.80 -26.09 -0.31
CA PRO A 7 19.95 -24.88 -0.28
C PRO A 7 18.87 -24.85 -1.37
N LEU A 8 19.02 -25.65 -2.41
CA LEU A 8 18.04 -25.77 -3.49
C LEU A 8 17.15 -27.03 -3.39
N ASP A 9 17.29 -27.81 -2.32
CA ASP A 9 16.41 -28.97 -2.10
C ASP A 9 14.99 -28.48 -1.77
N TRP A 10 14.04 -28.90 -2.60
CA TRP A 10 12.65 -28.54 -2.41
C TRP A 10 12.07 -29.20 -1.16
N GLN A 11 11.69 -28.38 -0.19
CA GLN A 11 10.98 -28.84 1.01
C GLN A 11 9.49 -28.57 0.86
N LEU A 12 8.70 -29.64 0.88
CA LEU A 12 7.23 -29.55 0.84
C LEU A 12 6.69 -28.86 2.10
N ASN A 13 6.21 -27.65 1.95
CA ASN A 13 5.39 -27.02 2.98
C ASN A 13 3.93 -27.44 2.76
N ILE A 14 3.50 -28.51 3.46
CA ILE A 14 2.18 -29.14 3.30
C ILE A 14 1.06 -28.09 3.38
N PHE A 15 1.16 -27.14 4.30
CA PHE A 15 0.12 -26.11 4.47
C PHE A 15 -0.07 -25.30 3.18
N TRP A 16 1.00 -24.72 2.62
CA TRP A 16 0.90 -23.88 1.43
C TRP A 16 0.65 -24.69 0.17
N THR A 17 1.11 -25.94 0.12
CA THR A 17 0.82 -26.87 -0.98
C THR A 17 -0.69 -27.17 -1.09
N VAL A 18 -1.43 -27.07 0.00
CA VAL A 18 -2.89 -27.21 0.01
C VAL A 18 -3.60 -25.86 -0.10
N ALA A 19 -3.13 -24.85 0.60
CA ALA A 19 -3.80 -23.55 0.70
C ALA A 19 -3.81 -22.79 -0.63
N ILE A 20 -2.72 -22.84 -1.41
CA ILE A 20 -2.67 -22.14 -2.72
C ILE A 20 -3.61 -22.75 -3.74
N PRO A 21 -3.63 -24.07 -4.00
CA PRO A 21 -4.63 -24.68 -4.85
C PRO A 21 -6.08 -24.49 -4.37
N ALA A 22 -6.31 -24.50 -3.05
CA ALA A 22 -7.62 -24.21 -2.48
C ALA A 22 -8.07 -22.76 -2.78
N LEU A 23 -7.16 -21.78 -2.70
CA LEU A 23 -7.42 -20.39 -3.09
C LEU A 23 -7.80 -20.30 -4.58
N VAL A 24 -7.05 -20.98 -5.44
CA VAL A 24 -7.34 -21.01 -6.90
C VAL A 24 -8.68 -21.67 -7.16
N ALA A 25 -8.98 -22.79 -6.53
CA ALA A 25 -10.26 -23.48 -6.68
C ALA A 25 -11.43 -22.60 -6.20
N ALA A 26 -11.28 -21.95 -5.06
CA ALA A 26 -12.27 -21.01 -4.53
C ALA A 26 -12.52 -19.83 -5.50
N TYR A 27 -11.47 -19.27 -6.08
CA TYR A 27 -11.58 -18.20 -7.08
C TYR A 27 -12.31 -18.69 -8.33
N VAL A 28 -11.93 -19.83 -8.89
CA VAL A 28 -12.57 -20.41 -10.07
C VAL A 28 -14.05 -20.69 -9.79
N PHE A 29 -14.37 -21.24 -8.62
CA PHE A 29 -15.76 -21.50 -8.22
C PHE A 29 -16.57 -20.20 -8.07
N ALA A 30 -16.02 -19.20 -7.37
CA ALA A 30 -16.68 -17.91 -7.14
C ALA A 30 -16.93 -17.13 -8.45
N THR A 31 -16.07 -17.31 -9.45
CA THR A 31 -16.15 -16.62 -10.76
C THR A 31 -16.97 -17.36 -11.82
N ARG A 32 -17.59 -18.50 -11.49
CA ARG A 32 -18.46 -19.25 -12.42
C ARG A 32 -19.77 -18.52 -12.74
N ALA A 33 -20.32 -17.78 -11.78
CA ALA A 33 -21.53 -16.99 -11.98
C ALA A 33 -21.28 -15.84 -12.97
N GLU A 34 -22.23 -15.57 -13.86
CA GLU A 34 -22.06 -14.52 -14.90
C GLU A 34 -21.79 -13.14 -14.31
N GLU A 35 -22.46 -12.80 -13.21
CA GLU A 35 -22.28 -11.54 -12.46
C GLU A 35 -20.87 -11.35 -11.88
N ASN A 36 -20.14 -12.46 -11.71
CA ASN A 36 -18.80 -12.50 -11.09
C ASN A 36 -17.69 -12.75 -12.11
N ARG A 37 -17.98 -12.75 -13.42
CA ARG A 37 -16.98 -13.05 -14.46
C ARG A 37 -15.84 -12.01 -14.43
N PRO A 38 -14.60 -12.45 -14.22
CA PRO A 38 -13.45 -11.54 -14.22
C PRO A 38 -13.08 -11.10 -15.63
N THR A 39 -12.67 -9.86 -15.78
CA THR A 39 -12.07 -9.37 -17.01
C THR A 39 -10.74 -10.08 -17.29
N ARG A 40 -10.23 -9.99 -18.52
CA ARG A 40 -8.89 -10.54 -18.86
C ARG A 40 -7.80 -9.95 -17.98
N ARG A 41 -7.88 -8.65 -17.67
CA ARG A 41 -6.94 -7.95 -16.79
C ARG A 41 -6.99 -8.44 -15.35
N GLN A 42 -8.19 -8.64 -14.80
CA GLN A 42 -8.38 -9.19 -13.45
C GLN A 42 -7.81 -10.61 -13.34
N ARG A 43 -8.07 -11.48 -14.33
CA ARG A 43 -7.47 -12.82 -14.37
C ARG A 43 -5.94 -12.77 -14.38
N GLY A 44 -5.36 -11.84 -15.15
CA GLY A 44 -3.91 -11.63 -15.18
C GLY A 44 -3.35 -11.23 -13.81
N PHE A 45 -3.99 -10.28 -13.11
CA PHE A 45 -3.57 -9.88 -11.77
C PHE A 45 -3.71 -11.01 -10.75
N PHE A 46 -4.82 -11.78 -10.79
CA PHE A 46 -4.98 -12.93 -9.90
C PHE A 46 -3.91 -14.00 -10.17
N PHE A 47 -3.65 -14.32 -11.44
CA PHE A 47 -2.60 -15.26 -11.81
C PHE A 47 -1.21 -14.80 -11.32
N LEU A 48 -0.89 -13.51 -11.50
CA LEU A 48 0.38 -12.95 -11.01
C LEU A 48 0.48 -13.01 -9.48
N ALA A 49 -0.62 -12.78 -8.76
CA ALA A 49 -0.67 -12.95 -7.31
C ALA A 49 -0.44 -14.40 -6.88
N VAL A 50 -1.03 -15.38 -7.59
CA VAL A 50 -0.80 -16.80 -7.32
C VAL A 50 0.67 -17.18 -7.57
N VAL A 51 1.25 -16.74 -8.67
CA VAL A 51 2.68 -16.95 -8.95
C VAL A 51 3.55 -16.35 -7.84
N ALA A 52 3.24 -15.13 -7.39
CA ALA A 52 3.94 -14.48 -6.29
C ALA A 52 3.80 -15.26 -4.96
N LEU A 53 2.63 -15.83 -4.68
CA LEU A 53 2.41 -16.70 -3.50
C LEU A 53 3.21 -18.00 -3.60
N VAL A 54 3.24 -18.64 -4.78
CA VAL A 54 4.05 -19.84 -5.00
C VAL A 54 5.51 -19.55 -4.78
N VAL A 55 6.05 -18.50 -5.38
CA VAL A 55 7.45 -18.07 -5.21
C VAL A 55 7.74 -17.75 -3.74
N ALA A 56 6.83 -17.04 -3.06
CA ALA A 56 7.03 -16.61 -1.67
C ALA A 56 6.99 -17.79 -0.68
N PHE A 57 6.06 -18.71 -0.83
CA PHE A 57 5.81 -19.75 0.17
C PHE A 57 6.40 -21.10 -0.17
N MET A 58 6.71 -21.33 -1.43
CA MET A 58 7.29 -22.59 -1.91
C MET A 58 8.72 -22.34 -2.40
N TRP A 59 9.07 -22.85 -3.53
CA TRP A 59 10.39 -22.73 -4.11
C TRP A 59 10.49 -21.55 -5.10
N PRO A 60 11.61 -20.83 -5.18
CA PRO A 60 12.84 -21.00 -4.38
C PRO A 60 12.85 -20.16 -3.10
N LEU A 61 12.05 -19.10 -3.02
CA LEU A 61 12.16 -18.08 -1.98
C LEU A 61 11.71 -18.60 -0.60
N GLY A 62 10.66 -19.44 -0.56
CA GLY A 62 10.16 -20.00 0.68
C GLY A 62 11.18 -20.86 1.40
N ASP A 63 11.92 -21.70 0.69
CA ASP A 63 12.95 -22.59 1.25
C ASP A 63 14.19 -21.81 1.68
N LEU A 64 14.64 -20.86 0.84
CA LEU A 64 15.78 -19.99 1.17
C LEU A 64 15.51 -19.11 2.39
N ALA A 65 14.32 -18.52 2.47
CA ALA A 65 13.89 -17.69 3.58
C ALA A 65 13.76 -18.45 4.90
N ALA A 66 13.46 -19.76 4.83
CA ALA A 66 13.19 -20.56 6.01
C ALA A 66 14.44 -20.78 6.88
N ARG A 67 15.63 -20.94 6.28
CA ARG A 67 16.85 -21.36 6.98
C ARG A 67 18.16 -20.82 6.41
N TRP A 68 18.20 -20.30 5.17
CA TRP A 68 19.45 -20.09 4.45
C TRP A 68 19.90 -18.64 4.40
N SER A 69 18.97 -17.68 4.27
CA SER A 69 19.32 -16.30 3.99
C SER A 69 18.30 -15.30 4.56
N LEU A 70 18.80 -14.29 5.26
CA LEU A 70 18.00 -13.16 5.71
C LEU A 70 17.50 -12.31 4.53
N LEU A 71 18.34 -12.18 3.49
CA LEU A 71 17.96 -11.50 2.24
C LEU A 71 16.73 -12.17 1.62
N ALA A 72 16.71 -13.50 1.56
CA ALA A 72 15.56 -14.26 1.06
C ALA A 72 14.32 -14.07 1.95
N LEU A 73 14.48 -14.07 3.29
CA LEU A 73 13.39 -13.81 4.22
C LEU A 73 12.78 -12.41 4.00
N VAL A 74 13.62 -11.41 3.85
CA VAL A 74 13.17 -10.02 3.61
C VAL A 74 12.50 -9.90 2.24
N ALA A 75 13.06 -10.52 1.19
CA ALA A 75 12.43 -10.56 -0.13
C ALA A 75 11.04 -11.21 -0.09
N GLN A 76 10.90 -12.35 0.62
CA GLN A 76 9.61 -13.01 0.84
C GLN A 76 8.59 -12.06 1.49
N ARG A 77 8.99 -11.36 2.55
CA ARG A 77 8.10 -10.43 3.28
C ARG A 77 7.68 -9.24 2.45
N LEU A 78 8.61 -8.66 1.69
CA LEU A 78 8.30 -7.56 0.77
C LEU A 78 7.30 -8.01 -0.30
N LEU A 79 7.48 -9.20 -0.86
CA LEU A 79 6.55 -9.76 -1.84
C LEU A 79 5.15 -9.94 -1.25
N LEU A 80 5.06 -10.51 -0.03
CA LEU A 80 3.80 -10.73 0.68
C LEU A 80 3.10 -9.45 1.12
N MET A 81 3.84 -8.40 1.46
CA MET A 81 3.26 -7.14 1.95
C MET A 81 2.98 -6.14 0.81
N LEU A 82 3.91 -6.02 -0.15
CA LEU A 82 3.83 -4.95 -1.15
C LEU A 82 3.14 -5.38 -2.46
N ALA A 83 3.31 -6.64 -2.89
CA ALA A 83 2.83 -7.09 -4.19
C ALA A 83 1.57 -7.94 -4.12
N VAL A 84 1.54 -8.96 -3.27
CA VAL A 84 0.43 -9.95 -3.24
C VAL A 84 -0.92 -9.31 -2.93
N PRO A 85 -1.09 -8.49 -1.87
CA PRO A 85 -2.41 -7.94 -1.53
C PRO A 85 -3.03 -7.07 -2.63
N PRO A 86 -2.33 -6.06 -3.20
CA PRO A 86 -2.93 -5.25 -4.26
C PRO A 86 -3.22 -6.06 -5.53
N LEU A 87 -2.41 -7.08 -5.85
CA LEU A 87 -2.67 -7.96 -6.98
C LEU A 87 -3.91 -8.84 -6.75
N LEU A 88 -4.09 -9.39 -5.54
CA LEU A 88 -5.29 -10.18 -5.20
C LEU A 88 -6.55 -9.32 -5.25
N VAL A 89 -6.51 -8.10 -4.70
CA VAL A 89 -7.67 -7.19 -4.72
C VAL A 89 -7.96 -6.75 -6.15
N ALA A 90 -6.97 -6.33 -6.92
CA ALA A 90 -7.14 -5.94 -8.32
C ALA A 90 -7.59 -7.12 -9.22
N GLY A 91 -7.21 -8.35 -8.85
CA GLY A 91 -7.59 -9.57 -9.55
C GLY A 91 -8.98 -10.10 -9.20
N THR A 92 -9.61 -9.62 -8.12
CA THR A 92 -10.89 -10.13 -7.63
C THR A 92 -12.05 -9.22 -8.09
N PRO A 93 -13.10 -9.76 -8.73
CA PRO A 93 -14.28 -8.99 -9.09
C PRO A 93 -14.96 -8.35 -7.89
N ARG A 94 -15.45 -7.12 -8.05
CA ARG A 94 -16.08 -6.33 -6.98
C ARG A 94 -17.21 -7.06 -6.22
N PRO A 95 -18.12 -7.80 -6.85
CA PRO A 95 -19.17 -8.53 -6.13
C PRO A 95 -18.62 -9.58 -5.16
N ILE A 96 -17.49 -10.22 -5.51
CA ILE A 96 -16.81 -11.17 -4.63
C ILE A 96 -16.19 -10.45 -3.44
N ILE A 97 -15.52 -9.31 -3.65
CA ILE A 97 -14.96 -8.49 -2.56
C ILE A 97 -16.08 -8.09 -1.58
N VAL A 98 -17.20 -7.58 -2.09
CA VAL A 98 -18.36 -7.21 -1.25
C VAL A 98 -18.88 -8.41 -0.45
N ARG A 99 -18.93 -9.61 -1.05
CA ARG A 99 -19.38 -10.82 -0.35
C ARG A 99 -18.40 -11.27 0.73
N LEU A 100 -17.09 -11.17 0.48
CA LEU A 100 -16.04 -11.52 1.44
C LEU A 100 -15.97 -10.53 2.63
N THR A 101 -16.37 -9.28 2.43
CA THR A 101 -16.34 -8.24 3.46
C THR A 101 -17.63 -8.14 4.29
N ARG A 102 -18.70 -8.88 3.94
CA ARG A 102 -20.00 -8.88 4.66
C ARG A 102 -19.97 -9.45 6.08
N PRO A 103 -19.16 -10.49 6.42
CA PRO A 103 -19.16 -11.03 7.79
C PRO A 103 -18.80 -9.92 8.79
N ALA A 104 -19.57 -9.83 9.90
CA ALA A 104 -19.44 -8.74 10.87
C ALA A 104 -18.02 -8.57 11.44
N VAL A 105 -17.31 -9.69 11.65
CA VAL A 105 -15.91 -9.67 12.12
C VAL A 105 -14.99 -9.04 11.07
N VAL A 106 -15.13 -9.43 9.80
CA VAL A 106 -14.32 -8.89 8.69
C VAL A 106 -14.61 -7.40 8.51
N ASP A 107 -15.87 -7.01 8.54
CA ASP A 107 -16.28 -5.61 8.43
C ASP A 107 -15.74 -4.75 9.59
N ALA A 108 -15.79 -5.27 10.84
CA ALA A 108 -15.22 -4.58 12.01
C ALA A 108 -13.70 -4.38 11.90
N VAL A 109 -12.97 -5.41 11.49
CA VAL A 109 -11.52 -5.34 11.24
C VAL A 109 -11.21 -4.37 10.13
N LEU A 110 -11.96 -4.43 9.03
CA LEU A 110 -11.78 -3.57 7.87
C LEU A 110 -11.99 -2.09 8.19
N ARG A 111 -13.01 -1.76 8.99
CA ARG A 111 -13.25 -0.39 9.48
C ARG A 111 -12.07 0.18 10.27
N GLN A 112 -11.32 -0.65 10.97
CA GLN A 112 -10.10 -0.19 11.65
C GLN A 112 -8.91 -0.15 10.69
N ALA A 113 -8.78 -1.14 9.82
CA ALA A 113 -7.70 -1.22 8.84
C ALA A 113 -7.69 -0.05 7.84
N VAL A 114 -8.87 0.51 7.53
CA VAL A 114 -8.97 1.68 6.63
C VAL A 114 -8.54 2.99 7.29
N LYS A 115 -8.51 3.05 8.64
CA LYS A 115 -8.01 4.23 9.35
C LYS A 115 -6.48 4.28 9.27
N PRO A 116 -5.87 5.40 8.84
CA PRO A 116 -4.43 5.45 8.59
C PRO A 116 -3.59 5.19 9.85
N VAL A 117 -3.96 5.74 11.00
CA VAL A 117 -3.16 5.61 12.23
C VAL A 117 -3.14 4.17 12.75
N PRO A 118 -4.28 3.47 12.97
CA PRO A 118 -4.27 2.06 13.34
C PRO A 118 -3.56 1.17 12.33
N ALA A 119 -3.70 1.45 11.02
CA ALA A 119 -3.04 0.69 9.98
C ALA A 119 -1.51 0.84 10.07
N VAL A 120 -0.99 2.08 10.21
CA VAL A 120 0.46 2.34 10.38
C VAL A 120 1.00 1.60 11.61
N LEU A 121 0.32 1.70 12.74
CA LEU A 121 0.76 1.05 13.98
C LEU A 121 0.78 -0.48 13.84
N PHE A 122 -0.30 -1.07 13.34
CA PHE A 122 -0.39 -2.53 13.17
C PHE A 122 0.67 -3.05 12.19
N VAL A 123 0.78 -2.45 11.01
CA VAL A 123 1.77 -2.86 10.00
C VAL A 123 3.19 -2.71 10.52
N THR A 124 3.48 -1.62 11.23
CA THR A 124 4.80 -1.40 11.84
C THR A 124 5.12 -2.45 12.89
N VAL A 125 4.19 -2.74 13.80
CA VAL A 125 4.39 -3.77 14.83
C VAL A 125 4.63 -5.14 14.21
N VAL A 126 3.87 -5.50 13.18
CA VAL A 126 4.06 -6.77 12.48
C VAL A 126 5.38 -6.78 11.70
N ALA A 127 5.67 -5.74 10.92
CA ALA A 127 6.87 -5.67 10.09
C ALA A 127 8.16 -5.72 10.92
N VAL A 128 8.22 -4.96 12.01
CA VAL A 128 9.40 -4.91 12.89
C VAL A 128 9.40 -6.08 13.87
N GLY A 129 8.27 -6.36 14.51
CA GLY A 129 8.17 -7.40 15.53
C GLY A 129 8.50 -8.79 15.00
N THR A 130 7.98 -9.15 13.82
CA THR A 130 8.28 -10.46 13.22
C THR A 130 9.72 -10.60 12.72
N LEU A 131 10.48 -9.51 12.66
CA LEU A 131 11.91 -9.49 12.33
C LEU A 131 12.81 -9.44 13.58
N THR A 132 12.24 -9.54 14.78
CA THR A 132 13.05 -9.73 15.99
C THR A 132 13.78 -11.08 15.94
N THR A 133 15.00 -11.11 16.45
CA THR A 133 15.83 -12.32 16.45
C THR A 133 15.12 -13.53 17.08
N GLY A 134 14.33 -13.30 18.14
CA GLY A 134 13.56 -14.36 18.80
C GLY A 134 12.51 -15.00 17.89
N LEU A 135 11.70 -14.20 17.18
CA LEU A 135 10.67 -14.71 16.27
C LEU A 135 11.26 -15.32 15.00
N VAL A 136 12.35 -14.77 14.50
CA VAL A 136 13.07 -15.34 13.36
C VAL A 136 13.66 -16.72 13.73
N ASN A 137 14.28 -16.84 14.90
CA ASN A 137 14.79 -18.13 15.40
C ASN A 137 13.65 -19.14 15.63
N LEU A 138 12.53 -18.69 16.22
CA LEU A 138 11.35 -19.54 16.41
C LEU A 138 10.81 -20.07 15.07
N ALA A 139 10.71 -19.21 14.06
CA ALA A 139 10.28 -19.60 12.72
C ALA A 139 11.27 -20.54 12.00
N ALA A 140 12.57 -20.43 12.28
CA ALA A 140 13.57 -21.33 11.74
C ALA A 140 13.44 -22.75 12.28
N HIS A 141 13.03 -22.91 13.55
CA HIS A 141 12.93 -24.21 14.21
C HIS A 141 11.51 -24.80 14.24
N SER A 142 10.47 -23.99 14.06
CA SER A 142 9.06 -24.42 14.12
C SER A 142 8.33 -24.09 12.82
N GLN A 143 7.87 -25.11 12.10
CA GLN A 143 7.05 -24.93 10.89
C GLN A 143 5.72 -24.24 11.19
N ILE A 144 5.08 -24.54 12.33
CA ILE A 144 3.82 -23.92 12.72
C ILE A 144 4.04 -22.41 12.96
N ALA A 145 5.08 -22.05 13.73
CA ALA A 145 5.40 -20.65 13.99
C ALA A 145 5.70 -19.88 12.68
N ARG A 146 6.42 -20.52 11.75
CA ARG A 146 6.71 -19.97 10.42
C ARG A 146 5.44 -19.68 9.64
N VAL A 147 4.51 -20.64 9.55
CA VAL A 147 3.23 -20.47 8.85
C VAL A 147 2.40 -19.36 9.50
N VAL A 148 2.29 -19.33 10.82
CA VAL A 148 1.56 -18.27 11.54
C VAL A 148 2.14 -16.89 11.26
N ILE A 149 3.47 -16.76 11.30
CA ILE A 149 4.15 -15.49 10.98
C ILE A 149 3.93 -15.09 9.52
N GLN A 150 3.99 -16.03 8.60
CA GLN A 150 3.75 -15.79 7.16
C GLN A 150 2.31 -15.30 6.91
N ILE A 151 1.31 -15.92 7.55
CA ILE A 151 -0.08 -15.46 7.49
C ILE A 151 -0.21 -14.05 8.07
N LEU A 152 0.39 -13.79 9.23
CA LEU A 152 0.36 -12.46 9.87
C LEU A 152 0.98 -11.38 8.98
N VAL A 153 2.10 -11.68 8.34
CA VAL A 153 2.77 -10.78 7.38
C VAL A 153 1.89 -10.52 6.14
N LEU A 154 1.26 -11.55 5.60
CA LEU A 154 0.33 -11.40 4.47
C LEU A 154 -0.88 -10.54 4.85
N LEU A 155 -1.49 -10.80 6.03
CA LEU A 155 -2.60 -10.00 6.55
C LEU A 155 -2.18 -8.53 6.79
N SER A 156 -0.97 -8.29 7.30
CA SER A 156 -0.46 -6.94 7.47
C SER A 156 -0.29 -6.21 6.13
N GLY A 157 0.01 -6.93 5.07
CA GLY A 157 0.01 -6.38 3.71
C GLY A 157 -1.38 -5.92 3.26
N PHE A 158 -2.45 -6.67 3.54
CA PHE A 158 -3.83 -6.20 3.28
C PHE A 158 -4.16 -4.95 4.09
N VAL A 159 -3.75 -4.88 5.36
CA VAL A 159 -3.95 -3.70 6.22
C VAL A 159 -3.16 -2.51 5.69
N LEU A 160 -1.93 -2.71 5.21
CA LEU A 160 -1.12 -1.66 4.58
C LEU A 160 -1.83 -0.99 3.41
N TRP A 161 -2.45 -1.79 2.56
CA TRP A 161 -3.10 -1.29 1.36
C TRP A 161 -4.56 -0.85 1.58
N ALA A 162 -5.20 -1.23 2.69
CA ALA A 162 -6.61 -0.92 2.95
C ALA A 162 -6.96 0.58 2.87
N PRO A 163 -6.17 1.53 3.44
CA PRO A 163 -6.47 2.97 3.33
C PRO A 163 -6.33 3.54 1.91
N VAL A 164 -5.62 2.82 1.03
CA VAL A 164 -5.33 3.24 -0.35
C VAL A 164 -6.35 2.70 -1.33
N LEU A 165 -6.87 1.49 -1.06
CA LEU A 165 -7.82 0.80 -1.93
C LEU A 165 -9.21 1.41 -1.77
N THR A 166 -9.68 2.12 -2.80
CA THR A 166 -11.00 2.78 -2.83
C THR A 166 -12.16 1.80 -3.03
N GLU A 167 -11.88 0.55 -3.31
CA GLU A 167 -12.88 -0.47 -3.68
C GLU A 167 -13.50 -1.18 -2.48
N LEU A 168 -13.03 -0.87 -1.26
CA LEU A 168 -13.53 -1.48 -0.04
C LEU A 168 -14.89 -0.85 0.37
N PRO A 169 -15.96 -1.66 0.52
CA PRO A 169 -17.27 -1.16 0.87
C PRO A 169 -17.30 -0.53 2.27
N GLY A 170 -18.00 0.59 2.43
CA GLY A 170 -18.25 1.23 3.73
C GLY A 170 -17.11 2.09 4.28
N ALA A 171 -16.00 2.21 3.57
CA ALA A 171 -14.89 3.09 3.94
C ALA A 171 -15.09 4.50 3.35
N LYS A 172 -14.91 5.55 4.17
CA LYS A 172 -14.70 6.89 3.62
C LYS A 172 -13.29 6.94 3.03
N PRO A 173 -13.14 7.06 1.71
CA PRO A 173 -11.81 7.09 1.11
C PRO A 173 -11.07 8.35 1.55
N LEU A 174 -9.79 8.19 1.87
CA LEU A 174 -8.89 9.32 2.02
C LEU A 174 -8.81 10.10 0.71
N SER A 175 -8.56 11.41 0.78
CA SER A 175 -8.20 12.18 -0.42
C SER A 175 -6.97 11.55 -1.09
N ALA A 176 -6.78 11.82 -2.37
CA ALA A 176 -5.62 11.27 -3.08
C ALA A 176 -4.28 11.71 -2.46
N ILE A 177 -4.20 12.96 -2.01
CA ILE A 177 -3.06 13.50 -1.25
C ILE A 177 -2.92 12.75 0.08
N GLY A 178 -4.01 12.54 0.81
CA GLY A 178 -4.01 11.80 2.08
C GLY A 178 -3.53 10.35 1.93
N ARG A 179 -3.91 9.66 0.85
CA ARG A 179 -3.42 8.31 0.51
C ARG A 179 -1.92 8.31 0.20
N GLY A 180 -1.44 9.30 -0.56
CA GLY A 180 -0.02 9.44 -0.85
C GLY A 180 0.79 9.72 0.41
N ALA A 181 0.36 10.67 1.25
CA ALA A 181 1.00 10.98 2.52
C ALA A 181 1.04 9.76 3.47
N TYR A 182 -0.04 8.98 3.54
CA TYR A 182 -0.07 7.75 4.31
C TYR A 182 1.01 6.75 3.86
N LEU A 183 1.17 6.52 2.55
CA LEU A 183 2.18 5.61 2.02
C LEU A 183 3.60 6.08 2.31
N ILE A 184 3.86 7.39 2.24
CA ILE A 184 5.16 7.97 2.59
C ILE A 184 5.45 7.73 4.07
N VAL A 185 4.51 8.05 4.97
CA VAL A 185 4.65 7.80 6.42
C VAL A 185 4.89 6.31 6.70
N GLN A 186 4.14 5.42 6.02
CA GLN A 186 4.28 3.97 6.16
C GLN A 186 5.68 3.46 5.77
N SER A 187 6.38 4.14 4.86
CA SER A 187 7.74 3.77 4.45
C SER A 187 8.83 4.14 5.46
N ILE A 188 8.55 5.08 6.39
CA ILE A 188 9.58 5.64 7.27
C ILE A 188 10.08 4.63 8.29
N VAL A 189 9.18 3.96 9.02
CA VAL A 189 9.56 3.09 10.14
C VAL A 189 10.35 1.85 9.70
N PRO A 190 9.95 1.10 8.67
CA PRO A 190 10.76 0.00 8.17
C PRO A 190 12.15 0.44 7.66
N SER A 191 12.26 1.71 7.22
CA SER A 191 13.54 2.26 6.79
C SER A 191 14.58 2.37 7.91
N PHE A 192 14.16 2.58 9.15
CA PHE A 192 15.10 2.58 10.29
C PHE A 192 15.72 1.21 10.53
N LEU A 193 14.92 0.15 10.47
CA LEU A 193 15.43 -1.23 10.61
C LEU A 193 16.41 -1.58 9.49
N SER A 194 16.11 -1.15 8.27
CA SER A 194 17.01 -1.33 7.12
C SER A 194 18.37 -0.65 7.35
N VAL A 195 18.38 0.56 7.93
CA VAL A 195 19.64 1.26 8.25
C VAL A 195 20.44 0.50 9.29
N VAL A 196 19.80 -0.05 10.33
CA VAL A 196 20.48 -0.89 11.32
C VAL A 196 21.18 -2.08 10.65
N TRP A 197 20.51 -2.73 9.72
CA TRP A 197 21.11 -3.89 8.99
C TRP A 197 22.25 -3.48 8.08
N ILE A 198 22.13 -2.38 7.35
CA ILE A 198 23.15 -1.89 6.41
C ILE A 198 24.46 -1.55 7.13
N PHE A 199 24.36 -0.94 8.32
CA PHE A 199 25.53 -0.49 9.08
C PHE A 199 26.01 -1.46 10.15
N ALA A 200 25.33 -2.61 10.34
CA ALA A 200 25.76 -3.62 11.30
C ALA A 200 27.09 -4.25 10.87
N ARG A 201 28.01 -4.32 11.82
CA ARG A 201 29.35 -4.93 11.64
C ARG A 201 29.41 -6.39 12.10
N ARG A 202 28.33 -6.90 12.69
CA ARG A 202 28.21 -8.27 13.21
C ARG A 202 26.86 -8.84 12.76
N PRO A 203 26.77 -10.16 12.54
CA PRO A 203 25.50 -10.79 12.24
C PRO A 203 24.57 -10.68 13.43
N LEU A 204 23.33 -10.22 13.20
CA LEU A 204 22.29 -10.08 14.20
C LEU A 204 21.39 -11.32 14.30
N TYR A 205 21.50 -12.24 13.33
CA TYR A 205 20.63 -13.41 13.20
C TYR A 205 21.45 -14.70 13.18
N PRO A 206 21.74 -15.30 14.36
CA PRO A 206 22.55 -16.51 14.45
C PRO A 206 22.01 -17.70 13.63
N SER A 207 20.67 -17.75 13.41
CA SER A 207 20.03 -18.82 12.64
C SER A 207 20.50 -18.91 11.19
N TYR A 208 21.04 -17.83 10.64
CA TYR A 208 21.51 -17.76 9.26
C TYR A 208 23.04 -17.81 9.13
N ASP A 209 23.79 -17.64 10.23
CA ASP A 209 25.24 -17.44 10.22
C ASP A 209 26.01 -18.61 9.57
N HIS A 210 25.60 -19.83 9.89
CA HIS A 210 26.27 -21.03 9.34
C HIS A 210 25.75 -21.47 7.97
N HIS A 211 24.49 -21.14 7.67
CA HIS A 211 23.83 -21.62 6.45
C HIS A 211 24.13 -20.76 5.24
N VAL A 212 24.26 -19.46 5.41
CA VAL A 212 24.51 -18.52 4.32
C VAL A 212 25.90 -18.70 3.69
N ALA A 213 26.85 -19.22 4.45
CA ALA A 213 28.18 -19.55 3.94
C ALA A 213 28.13 -20.57 2.79
N VAL A 214 27.17 -21.49 2.79
CA VAL A 214 26.95 -22.44 1.69
C VAL A 214 26.56 -21.74 0.39
N LEU A 215 25.93 -20.53 0.48
CA LEU A 215 25.62 -19.68 -0.66
C LEU A 215 26.82 -18.81 -1.12
N GLY A 216 27.99 -18.96 -0.54
CA GLY A 216 29.20 -18.20 -0.88
C GLY A 216 29.21 -16.76 -0.35
N MET A 217 28.35 -16.44 0.64
CA MET A 217 28.23 -15.11 1.25
C MET A 217 28.53 -15.13 2.74
N SER A 218 29.04 -14.02 3.29
CA SER A 218 29.11 -13.86 4.74
C SER A 218 27.74 -13.44 5.30
N ALA A 219 27.45 -13.82 6.55
CA ALA A 219 26.19 -13.45 7.21
C ALA A 219 26.01 -11.92 7.33
N VAL A 220 27.11 -11.17 7.47
CA VAL A 220 27.06 -9.70 7.49
C VAL A 220 26.68 -9.15 6.12
N LEU A 221 27.24 -9.69 5.03
CA LEU A 221 26.90 -9.27 3.67
C LEU A 221 25.44 -9.58 3.34
N ASP A 222 24.95 -10.78 3.66
CA ASP A 222 23.55 -11.18 3.48
C ASP A 222 22.61 -10.21 4.22
N GLN A 223 22.93 -9.87 5.47
CA GLN A 223 22.17 -8.92 6.27
C GLN A 223 22.19 -7.51 5.69
N GLN A 224 23.33 -7.02 5.21
CA GLN A 224 23.47 -5.71 4.58
C GLN A 224 22.65 -5.64 3.29
N LEU A 225 22.73 -6.68 2.45
CA LEU A 225 21.92 -6.78 1.23
C LEU A 225 20.42 -6.85 1.54
N ALA A 226 20.02 -7.56 2.61
CA ALA A 226 18.65 -7.57 3.09
C ALA A 226 18.16 -6.16 3.46
N GLY A 227 19.01 -5.36 4.13
CA GLY A 227 18.72 -3.97 4.46
C GLY A 227 18.58 -3.08 3.23
N PHE A 228 19.48 -3.21 2.26
CA PHE A 228 19.38 -2.48 0.98
C PHE A 228 18.12 -2.85 0.23
N LEU A 229 17.81 -4.13 0.09
CA LEU A 229 16.60 -4.61 -0.58
C LEU A 229 15.35 -4.05 0.10
N ALA A 230 15.25 -4.17 1.43
CA ALA A 230 14.11 -3.66 2.18
C ALA A 230 13.89 -2.16 1.94
N LYS A 231 14.95 -1.37 2.02
CA LYS A 231 14.88 0.08 1.83
C LYS A 231 14.49 0.45 0.42
N LEU A 232 15.19 -0.09 -0.58
CA LEU A 232 14.97 0.26 -1.99
C LEU A 232 13.57 -0.15 -2.46
N CYS A 233 13.15 -1.40 -2.19
CA CYS A 233 11.84 -1.88 -2.61
C CYS A 233 10.69 -1.14 -1.92
N THR A 234 10.81 -0.88 -0.61
CA THR A 234 9.78 -0.15 0.13
C THR A 234 9.61 1.26 -0.42
N ILE A 235 10.71 2.00 -0.59
CA ILE A 235 10.67 3.35 -1.15
C ILE A 235 10.17 3.30 -2.59
N ALA A 236 10.75 2.46 -3.44
CA ALA A 236 10.37 2.40 -4.84
C ALA A 236 8.87 2.13 -5.04
N VAL A 237 8.33 1.13 -4.35
CA VAL A 237 6.91 0.76 -4.50
C VAL A 237 5.99 1.80 -3.88
N LEU A 238 6.18 2.13 -2.59
CA LEU A 238 5.24 2.99 -1.89
C LEU A 238 5.26 4.43 -2.41
N TRP A 239 6.45 4.97 -2.74
CA TRP A 239 6.57 6.33 -3.26
C TRP A 239 6.09 6.45 -4.70
N THR A 240 6.35 5.43 -5.55
CA THR A 240 5.79 5.42 -6.91
C THR A 240 4.26 5.47 -6.88
N VAL A 241 3.63 4.66 -6.03
CA VAL A 241 2.18 4.69 -5.86
C VAL A 241 1.72 6.01 -5.26
N ALA A 242 2.40 6.52 -4.22
CA ALA A 242 2.07 7.78 -3.58
C ALA A 242 2.10 8.95 -4.57
N PHE A 243 3.19 9.11 -5.31
CA PHE A 243 3.31 10.17 -6.31
C PHE A 243 2.32 10.01 -7.47
N SER A 244 2.07 8.78 -7.94
CA SER A 244 1.07 8.54 -8.98
C SER A 244 -0.35 8.94 -8.55
N LEU A 245 -0.70 8.76 -7.28
CA LEU A 245 -1.98 9.20 -6.73
C LEU A 245 -2.05 10.73 -6.60
N MET A 246 -0.98 11.35 -6.14
CA MET A 246 -0.90 12.81 -5.95
C MET A 246 -0.92 13.55 -7.29
N THR A 247 -0.15 13.11 -8.28
CA THR A 247 -0.11 13.74 -9.60
C THR A 247 -1.45 13.62 -10.32
N ARG A 248 -2.12 12.46 -10.26
CA ARG A 248 -3.46 12.31 -10.83
C ARG A 248 -4.47 13.26 -10.21
N ALA A 249 -4.39 13.50 -8.89
CA ALA A 249 -5.27 14.43 -8.21
C ALA A 249 -5.04 15.88 -8.68
N HIS A 250 -3.79 16.28 -8.90
CA HIS A 250 -3.47 17.60 -9.42
C HIS A 250 -3.97 17.82 -10.85
N VAL A 251 -3.81 16.81 -11.70
CA VAL A 251 -4.29 16.90 -13.10
C VAL A 251 -5.81 17.00 -13.16
N THR A 252 -6.54 16.23 -12.33
CA THR A 252 -8.01 16.34 -12.29
C THR A 252 -8.48 17.66 -11.68
N ALA A 253 -7.85 18.15 -10.63
CA ALA A 253 -8.19 19.46 -10.05
C ALA A 253 -7.93 20.62 -11.03
N GLY A 254 -6.79 20.57 -11.74
CA GLY A 254 -6.48 21.58 -12.76
C GLY A 254 -7.40 21.53 -13.99
N ALA A 255 -7.93 20.35 -14.33
CA ALA A 255 -8.92 20.23 -15.41
C ALA A 255 -10.30 20.78 -15.02
N ASP A 256 -10.65 20.72 -13.72
CA ASP A 256 -11.90 21.30 -13.18
C ASP A 256 -11.76 22.83 -12.94
N GLU A 257 -10.51 23.32 -12.80
CA GLU A 257 -10.16 24.74 -12.64
C GLU A 257 -9.78 25.43 -13.97
N ASP A 258 -9.85 24.74 -15.11
CA ASP A 258 -9.65 25.42 -16.40
C ASP A 258 -10.80 26.45 -16.52
N PRO A 259 -10.55 27.75 -16.25
CA PRO A 259 -11.62 28.74 -16.34
C PRO A 259 -12.12 28.67 -17.78
N GLU A 260 -13.44 28.51 -17.96
CA GLU A 260 -14.05 28.76 -19.26
C GLU A 260 -13.32 29.96 -19.85
N PRO A 261 -12.76 29.87 -21.07
CA PRO A 261 -12.01 30.97 -21.62
C PRO A 261 -12.90 32.20 -21.53
N LEU A 262 -12.47 33.20 -20.72
CA LEU A 262 -13.22 34.44 -20.51
C LEU A 262 -13.50 34.99 -21.90
N LEU A 263 -14.68 34.69 -22.41
CA LEU A 263 -15.14 35.24 -23.68
C LEU A 263 -15.22 36.74 -23.45
N TRP A 264 -14.64 37.50 -24.34
CA TRP A 264 -14.65 38.97 -24.30
C TRP A 264 -16.07 39.53 -24.09
N SER A 265 -17.09 38.82 -24.57
CA SER A 265 -18.50 39.06 -24.31
C SER A 265 -18.93 38.96 -22.84
N ASP A 266 -18.24 38.19 -22.01
CA ASP A 266 -18.57 38.06 -20.58
C ASP A 266 -17.98 39.22 -19.79
N VAL A 267 -16.77 39.63 -20.14
CA VAL A 267 -16.12 40.81 -19.60
C VAL A 267 -16.94 42.07 -19.96
N GLU A 268 -17.40 42.19 -21.19
CA GLU A 268 -18.21 43.30 -21.66
C GLU A 268 -19.57 43.36 -20.95
N ARG A 269 -20.23 42.23 -20.72
CA ARG A 269 -21.47 42.12 -19.92
C ARG A 269 -21.26 42.55 -18.45
N GLU A 270 -20.13 42.22 -17.84
CA GLU A 270 -19.81 42.60 -16.47
C GLU A 270 -19.56 44.12 -16.37
N ILE A 271 -18.82 44.70 -17.31
CA ILE A 271 -18.60 46.16 -17.40
C ILE A 271 -19.94 46.89 -17.56
N GLN A 272 -20.79 46.42 -18.47
CA GLN A 272 -22.13 47.03 -18.65
C GLN A 272 -23.02 46.93 -17.40
N ARG A 273 -22.93 45.84 -16.64
CA ARG A 273 -23.62 45.70 -15.36
C ARG A 273 -23.09 46.66 -14.29
N ALA A 274 -21.78 46.83 -14.23
CA ALA A 274 -21.12 47.77 -13.31
C ALA A 274 -21.52 49.23 -13.61
N ASP A 275 -21.50 49.61 -14.87
CA ASP A 275 -21.91 50.97 -15.32
C ASP A 275 -23.41 51.26 -14.98
N ARG A 276 -24.30 50.29 -15.21
CA ARG A 276 -25.70 50.42 -14.83
C ARG A 276 -25.90 50.58 -13.34
N ARG A 277 -25.09 49.90 -12.51
CA ARG A 277 -25.12 50.05 -11.05
C ARG A 277 -24.62 51.44 -10.65
N ALA A 278 -23.51 51.91 -11.23
CA ALA A 278 -22.97 53.25 -10.96
C ALA A 278 -23.94 54.38 -11.33
N LEU A 279 -24.63 54.26 -12.46
CA LEU A 279 -25.66 55.21 -12.87
C LEU A 279 -26.87 55.21 -11.95
N ARG A 280 -27.30 54.06 -11.41
CA ARG A 280 -28.38 53.99 -10.42
C ARG A 280 -27.98 54.66 -9.10
N THR A 281 -26.77 54.45 -8.63
CA THR A 281 -26.26 55.07 -7.38
C THR A 281 -26.14 56.58 -7.53
N ARG A 282 -25.72 57.09 -8.68
CA ARG A 282 -25.71 58.53 -8.97
C ARG A 282 -27.09 59.18 -9.02
N ARG A 283 -28.11 58.45 -9.48
CA ARG A 283 -29.51 58.93 -9.51
C ARG A 283 -30.17 58.95 -8.13
N SER A 284 -29.71 58.12 -7.20
CA SER A 284 -30.23 58.03 -5.84
C SER A 284 -29.51 58.93 -4.83
N SER A 285 -28.41 59.58 -5.22
CA SER A 285 -27.73 60.54 -4.38
C SER A 285 -28.49 61.90 -4.37
N PRO A 286 -28.87 62.46 -3.21
CA PRO A 286 -29.54 63.73 -3.14
C PRO A 286 -28.62 64.85 -3.69
N PRO A 287 -29.15 65.88 -4.31
CA PRO A 287 -28.33 66.98 -4.85
C PRO A 287 -27.57 67.64 -3.72
N PRO A 288 -26.32 68.11 -3.99
CA PRO A 288 -25.51 68.78 -2.99
C PRO A 288 -26.26 70.03 -2.47
N THR A 289 -26.48 70.07 -1.17
CA THR A 289 -27.03 71.23 -0.46
C THR A 289 -26.08 72.40 -0.68
N ARG A 290 -26.56 73.47 -1.34
CA ARG A 290 -25.84 74.73 -1.46
C ARG A 290 -25.56 75.30 -0.05
N PRO A 291 -24.34 75.74 0.24
CA PRO A 291 -24.09 76.49 1.48
C PRO A 291 -24.88 77.78 1.49
N PRO A 292 -25.34 78.24 2.64
CA PRO A 292 -26.02 79.50 2.76
C PRO A 292 -25.07 80.65 2.36
N LEU A 293 -25.56 81.58 1.51
CA LEU A 293 -24.90 82.79 1.17
C LEU A 293 -24.88 83.68 2.42
N ASP A 294 -23.70 83.94 2.98
CA ASP A 294 -23.48 84.90 4.04
C ASP A 294 -23.92 86.29 3.51
N SER A 295 -24.84 86.91 4.24
CA SER A 295 -25.22 88.31 4.03
C SER A 295 -24.08 89.23 4.50
N PRO A 296 -23.68 90.26 3.74
CA PRO A 296 -22.72 91.24 4.18
C PRO A 296 -23.31 92.23 5.21
N PRO A 297 -22.46 92.99 5.92
CA PRO A 297 -22.73 93.72 7.16
C PRO A 297 -23.66 94.93 7.03
#